data_d48f2a24b7bc64dd853dfafb1969f463
#
_entry.id   d48f2a24b7bc64dd853dfafb1969f463
#
_cell.length_a   1.000
_cell.length_b   1.000
_cell.length_c   1.000
_cell.angle_alpha   90.00
_cell.angle_beta   90.00
_cell.angle_gamma   90.00
#
_symmetry.space_group_name_H-M   'P 1'
#
loop_
_entity.id
_entity.type
_entity.pdbx_description
1 polymer ?
#
loop_
_entity_poly.entity_id
_entity_poly.type
_entity_poly.pdbx_seq_one_letter_code
_entity_poly.pdbx_strand_id
1 'polypeptide(L)'
;MYFNTYNEKIIYVGKNDPYSLFSCMLAGVTYKNPNYRIVRNNCDVYVFEYVVSGKGSIEVGDRVYDVHEGMFYCLEKGVDEVHYASQDEPYEKMWINLDGELVRKIFSFFNLSTLYVAEVNVMNIFIEIHDK
;
A
#
# COMPACT_ATOMS: atom_id res chain seq x y z
N MET A 1 -11.13 -10.54 12.60
CA MET A 1 -10.78 -11.52 11.55
C MET A 1 -10.71 -10.80 10.21
N TYR A 2 -9.67 -11.00 9.49
CA TYR A 2 -9.48 -10.39 8.17
C TYR A 2 -9.93 -11.36 7.09
N PHE A 3 -10.83 -10.93 6.20
CA PHE A 3 -11.31 -11.76 5.10
C PHE A 3 -10.58 -11.42 3.83
N ASN A 4 -9.98 -12.42 3.23
CA ASN A 4 -9.27 -12.28 1.97
C ASN A 4 -10.23 -12.57 0.80
N THR A 5 -10.95 -11.54 0.35
CA THR A 5 -11.92 -11.65 -0.74
C THR A 5 -11.33 -11.35 -2.11
N TYR A 6 -10.08 -10.90 -2.19
CA TYR A 6 -9.49 -10.38 -3.41
C TYR A 6 -8.19 -11.08 -3.81
N ASN A 7 -8.05 -12.37 -3.44
CA ASN A 7 -6.85 -13.14 -3.76
C ASN A 7 -5.58 -12.47 -3.21
N GLU A 8 -5.60 -12.18 -1.93
CA GLU A 8 -4.47 -11.61 -1.21
C GLU A 8 -3.88 -12.63 -0.24
N LYS A 9 -2.59 -12.52 0.00
CA LYS A 9 -1.91 -13.24 1.07
C LYS A 9 -1.45 -12.24 2.12
N ILE A 10 -1.94 -12.39 3.34
CA ILE A 10 -1.46 -11.61 4.47
C ILE A 10 -0.24 -12.33 5.04
N ILE A 11 0.91 -11.66 5.03
CA ILE A 11 2.19 -12.21 5.47
C ILE A 11 2.46 -11.88 6.93
N TYR A 12 2.02 -10.71 7.36
CA TYR A 12 2.26 -10.23 8.70
C TYR A 12 1.06 -9.44 9.21
N VAL A 13 0.67 -9.73 10.44
CA VAL A 13 -0.33 -8.95 11.18
C VAL A 13 0.34 -8.43 12.44
N GLY A 14 0.49 -7.13 12.53
CA GLY A 14 1.13 -6.47 13.65
C GLY A 14 0.21 -6.36 14.86
N LYS A 15 0.81 -5.96 15.97
CA LYS A 15 0.08 -5.63 17.20
C LYS A 15 -0.16 -4.13 17.25
N ASN A 16 -1.36 -3.74 17.67
CA ASN A 16 -1.67 -2.35 17.91
C ASN A 16 -1.01 -1.91 19.23
N ASP A 17 0.03 -1.09 19.11
CA ASP A 17 0.71 -0.49 20.25
C ASP A 17 0.65 1.03 20.12
N PRO A 18 -0.24 1.72 20.86
CA PRO A 18 -0.41 3.16 20.73
C PRO A 18 0.81 3.96 21.20
N TYR A 19 1.73 3.33 21.91
CA TYR A 19 2.96 3.98 22.38
C TYR A 19 4.16 3.73 21.46
N SER A 20 4.00 2.92 20.42
CA SER A 20 5.08 2.63 19.50
C SER A 20 5.33 3.82 18.56
N LEU A 21 6.60 4.16 18.38
CA LEU A 21 7.01 5.18 17.41
C LEU A 21 6.90 4.67 15.97
N PHE A 22 6.96 3.35 15.79
CA PHE A 22 6.91 2.70 14.50
C PHE A 22 6.28 1.33 14.63
N SER A 23 5.24 1.08 13.87
CA SER A 23 4.55 -0.22 13.88
C SER A 23 4.23 -0.65 12.47
N CYS A 24 4.55 -1.90 12.14
CA CYS A 24 4.01 -2.55 10.97
C CYS A 24 2.67 -3.19 11.36
N MET A 25 1.59 -2.69 10.79
CA MET A 25 0.23 -3.14 11.13
C MET A 25 -0.16 -4.39 10.34
N LEU A 26 0.11 -4.38 9.05
CA LEU A 26 -0.14 -5.48 8.13
C LEU A 26 0.90 -5.45 7.02
N ALA A 27 1.22 -6.60 6.48
CA ALA A 27 2.00 -6.74 5.26
C ALA A 27 1.48 -7.92 4.46
N GLY A 28 1.52 -7.82 3.14
CA GLY A 28 1.00 -8.88 2.31
C GLY A 28 1.28 -8.72 0.83
N VAL A 29 0.67 -9.61 0.06
CA VAL A 29 0.73 -9.63 -1.40
C VAL A 29 -0.69 -9.67 -1.94
N THR A 30 -0.98 -8.83 -2.92
CA THR A 30 -2.19 -8.90 -3.72
C THR A 30 -1.84 -9.59 -5.02
N TYR A 31 -2.47 -10.74 -5.27
CA TYR A 31 -2.27 -11.49 -6.51
C TYR A 31 -3.19 -10.96 -7.61
N LYS A 32 -2.93 -11.36 -8.84
CA LYS A 32 -3.68 -10.91 -10.02
C LYS A 32 -5.15 -11.26 -9.89
N ASN A 33 -6.00 -10.24 -9.93
CA ASN A 33 -7.45 -10.39 -9.90
C ASN A 33 -8.08 -9.18 -10.60
N PRO A 34 -8.71 -9.34 -11.77
CA PRO A 34 -9.30 -8.22 -12.49
C PRO A 34 -10.46 -7.55 -11.74
N ASN A 35 -11.01 -8.21 -10.75
CA ASN A 35 -12.11 -7.68 -9.92
C ASN A 35 -11.62 -7.01 -8.64
N TYR A 36 -10.30 -6.93 -8.43
CA TYR A 36 -9.77 -6.31 -7.23
C TYR A 36 -10.20 -4.84 -7.14
N ARG A 37 -10.82 -4.50 -6.03
CA ARG A 37 -11.23 -3.13 -5.72
C ARG A 37 -11.33 -2.97 -4.21
N ILE A 38 -10.55 -2.05 -3.66
CA ILE A 38 -10.55 -1.72 -2.23
C ILE A 38 -10.92 -0.24 -2.09
N VAL A 39 -11.88 0.03 -1.21
CA VAL A 39 -12.28 1.40 -0.84
C VAL A 39 -11.97 1.61 0.62
N ARG A 40 -11.25 2.66 0.94
CA ARG A 40 -10.92 3.05 2.32
C ARG A 40 -11.25 4.51 2.51
N ASN A 41 -12.09 4.80 3.49
CA ASN A 41 -12.41 6.17 3.87
C ASN A 41 -11.65 6.51 5.15
N ASN A 42 -10.94 7.62 5.15
CA ASN A 42 -10.12 8.05 6.27
C ASN A 42 -9.19 6.92 6.73
N CYS A 43 -8.34 6.48 5.81
CA CYS A 43 -7.47 5.32 6.04
C CYS A 43 -6.65 5.49 7.32
N ASP A 44 -6.68 4.48 8.18
CA ASP A 44 -6.09 4.56 9.52
C ASP A 44 -4.62 4.15 9.60
N VAL A 45 -3.99 3.95 8.45
CA VAL A 45 -2.57 3.60 8.34
C VAL A 45 -1.90 4.36 7.19
N TYR A 46 -0.57 4.40 7.23
CA TYR A 46 0.24 4.79 6.08
C TYR A 46 0.45 3.56 5.21
N VAL A 47 0.24 3.70 3.91
CA VAL A 47 0.26 2.60 2.95
C VAL A 47 1.49 2.73 2.06
N PHE A 48 2.25 1.62 1.94
CA PHE A 48 3.41 1.52 1.05
C PHE A 48 3.21 0.32 0.15
N GLU A 49 3.26 0.53 -1.16
CA GLU A 49 3.00 -0.52 -2.15
C GLU A 49 4.00 -0.49 -3.29
N TYR A 50 4.31 -1.66 -3.81
CA TYR A 50 5.15 -1.84 -4.99
C TYR A 50 4.46 -2.76 -5.99
N VAL A 51 4.33 -2.30 -7.24
CA VAL A 51 3.69 -3.07 -8.30
C VAL A 51 4.73 -4.01 -8.92
N VAL A 52 4.56 -5.30 -8.69
CA VAL A 52 5.47 -6.36 -9.19
C VAL A 52 5.24 -6.62 -10.67
N SER A 53 3.98 -6.64 -11.10
CA SER A 53 3.59 -6.86 -12.49
C SER A 53 2.20 -6.30 -12.74
N GLY A 54 1.85 -6.11 -14.00
CA GLY A 54 0.53 -5.62 -14.40
C GLY A 54 0.33 -4.15 -14.11
N LYS A 55 -0.94 -3.75 -14.03
CA LYS A 55 -1.31 -2.35 -13.83
C LYS A 55 -2.66 -2.21 -13.15
N GLY A 56 -2.91 -1.00 -12.65
CA GLY A 56 -4.14 -0.62 -12.02
C GLY A 56 -4.20 0.88 -11.78
N SER A 57 -5.07 1.30 -10.89
CA SER A 57 -5.27 2.71 -10.60
C SER A 57 -5.50 2.95 -9.12
N ILE A 58 -5.20 4.17 -8.68
CA ILE A 58 -5.49 4.67 -7.35
C ILE A 58 -6.25 5.97 -7.51
N GLU A 59 -7.38 6.08 -6.81
CA GLU A 59 -8.10 7.34 -6.69
C GLU A 59 -7.86 7.91 -5.30
N VAL A 60 -7.41 9.15 -5.25
CA VAL A 60 -7.20 9.88 -3.99
C VAL A 60 -7.86 11.24 -4.15
N GLY A 61 -8.91 11.48 -3.37
CA GLY A 61 -9.73 12.67 -3.55
C GLY A 61 -10.40 12.66 -4.93
N ASP A 62 -10.18 13.70 -5.70
CA ASP A 62 -10.68 13.86 -7.07
C ASP A 62 -9.66 13.50 -8.15
N ARG A 63 -8.52 12.93 -7.75
CA ARG A 63 -7.43 12.56 -8.66
C ARG A 63 -7.37 11.06 -8.87
N VAL A 64 -7.04 10.66 -10.10
CA VAL A 64 -6.80 9.28 -10.49
C VAL A 64 -5.36 9.15 -10.96
N TYR A 65 -4.64 8.17 -10.40
CA TYR A 65 -3.27 7.86 -10.77
C TYR A 65 -3.21 6.44 -11.32
N ASP A 66 -2.65 6.29 -12.50
CA ASP A 66 -2.38 4.97 -13.06
C ASP A 66 -1.04 4.47 -12.54
N VAL A 67 -1.01 3.21 -12.13
CA VAL A 67 0.19 2.56 -11.63
C VAL A 67 0.46 1.28 -12.42
N HIS A 68 1.73 0.97 -12.63
CA HIS A 68 2.15 -0.20 -13.41
C HIS A 68 3.41 -0.82 -12.82
N GLU A 69 3.81 -1.95 -13.42
CA GLU A 69 5.02 -2.67 -13.02
C GLU A 69 6.21 -1.73 -12.82
N GLY A 70 6.90 -1.92 -11.71
CA GLY A 70 8.08 -1.15 -11.35
C GLY A 70 7.79 0.14 -10.59
N MET A 71 6.53 0.46 -10.33
CA MET A 71 6.17 1.66 -9.59
C MET A 71 6.03 1.38 -8.10
N PHE A 72 6.61 2.26 -7.31
CA PHE A 72 6.42 2.34 -5.86
C PHE A 72 5.52 3.54 -5.56
N TYR A 73 4.63 3.38 -4.61
CA TYR A 73 3.84 4.50 -4.12
C TYR A 73 3.53 4.36 -2.63
N CYS A 74 3.32 5.50 -2.01
CA CYS A 74 2.87 5.54 -0.62
C CYS A 74 1.78 6.58 -0.44
N LEU A 75 0.87 6.29 0.49
CA LEU A 75 -0.26 7.16 0.81
C LEU A 75 -0.22 7.54 2.27
N GLU A 76 -0.53 8.81 2.51
CA GLU A 76 -0.61 9.36 3.84
C GLU A 76 -1.82 8.81 4.60
N LYS A 77 -1.65 8.62 5.89
CA LYS A 77 -2.74 8.27 6.80
C LYS A 77 -3.81 9.37 6.79
N GLY A 78 -5.07 8.97 6.84
CA GLY A 78 -6.19 9.90 6.94
C GLY A 78 -6.83 10.29 5.61
N VAL A 79 -6.35 9.75 4.49
CA VAL A 79 -6.92 10.06 3.18
C VAL A 79 -7.99 9.05 2.78
N ASP A 80 -8.88 9.47 1.90
CA ASP A 80 -9.82 8.57 1.23
C ASP A 80 -9.15 8.03 -0.02
N GLU A 81 -9.20 6.72 -0.19
CA GLU A 81 -8.49 6.06 -1.29
C GLU A 81 -9.31 4.92 -1.88
N VAL A 82 -9.16 4.73 -3.19
CA VAL A 82 -9.72 3.59 -3.91
C VAL A 82 -8.60 2.96 -4.73
N HIS A 83 -8.41 1.67 -4.57
CA HIS A 83 -7.43 0.89 -5.33
C HIS A 83 -8.17 -0.09 -6.20
N TYR A 84 -7.86 -0.17 -7.48
CA TYR A 84 -8.43 -1.19 -8.35
C TYR A 84 -7.45 -1.62 -9.44
N ALA A 85 -7.56 -2.90 -9.79
CA ALA A 85 -6.72 -3.50 -10.81
C ALA A 85 -7.28 -3.23 -12.20
N SER A 86 -6.40 -3.23 -13.21
CA SER A 86 -6.81 -3.26 -14.61
C SER A 86 -7.53 -4.58 -14.90
N GLN A 87 -8.57 -4.53 -15.70
CA GLN A 87 -9.28 -5.75 -16.11
C GLN A 87 -8.47 -6.59 -17.09
N ASP A 88 -7.70 -5.93 -17.95
CA ASP A 88 -6.92 -6.62 -18.99
C ASP A 88 -5.59 -7.14 -18.45
N GLU A 89 -4.92 -6.37 -17.61
CA GLU A 89 -3.62 -6.70 -17.04
C GLU A 89 -3.61 -6.42 -15.54
N PRO A 90 -4.36 -7.19 -14.75
CA PRO A 90 -4.44 -6.94 -13.31
C PRO A 90 -3.08 -7.05 -12.65
N TYR A 91 -2.81 -6.13 -11.74
CA TYR A 91 -1.53 -6.09 -11.06
C TYR A 91 -1.39 -7.17 -10.00
N GLU A 92 -0.14 -7.57 -9.78
CA GLU A 92 0.33 -8.18 -8.57
C GLU A 92 1.16 -7.14 -7.84
N LYS A 93 0.91 -6.98 -6.55
CA LYS A 93 1.62 -5.97 -5.75
C LYS A 93 1.95 -6.48 -4.36
N MET A 94 3.04 -5.98 -3.82
CA MET A 94 3.42 -6.18 -2.43
C MET A 94 3.10 -4.91 -1.67
N TRP A 95 2.62 -5.05 -0.44
CA TRP A 95 2.20 -3.89 0.35
C TRP A 95 2.55 -4.05 1.82
N ILE A 96 2.73 -2.90 2.48
CA ILE A 96 3.00 -2.78 3.90
C ILE A 96 2.18 -1.62 4.43
N ASN A 97 1.47 -1.84 5.51
CA ASN A 97 0.73 -0.81 6.22
C ASN A 97 1.46 -0.48 7.52
N LEU A 98 1.87 0.76 7.65
CA LEU A 98 2.64 1.25 8.79
C LEU A 98 1.87 2.31 9.56
N ASP A 99 2.24 2.49 10.81
CA ASP A 99 1.74 3.58 11.63
C ASP A 99 2.82 4.00 12.64
N GLY A 100 2.59 5.12 13.31
CA GLY A 100 3.44 5.63 14.34
C GLY A 100 3.97 7.03 14.08
N GLU A 101 4.46 7.64 15.13
CA GLU A 101 4.93 9.02 15.08
C GLU A 101 6.13 9.20 14.15
N LEU A 102 7.00 8.21 14.09
CA LEU A 102 8.17 8.26 13.19
C LEU A 102 7.72 8.27 11.72
N VAL A 103 6.75 7.44 11.36
CA VAL A 103 6.21 7.40 10.00
C VAL A 103 5.59 8.74 9.64
N ARG A 104 4.80 9.33 10.56
CA ARG A 104 4.21 10.66 10.38
C ARG A 104 5.29 11.71 10.11
N LYS A 105 6.37 11.69 10.90
CA LYS A 105 7.48 12.64 10.73
C LYS A 105 8.19 12.48 9.40
N ILE A 106 8.38 11.26 8.93
CA ILE A 106 8.99 10.98 7.63
C ILE A 106 8.14 11.58 6.51
N PHE A 107 6.84 11.38 6.53
CA PHE A 107 5.94 11.97 5.54
C PHE A 107 6.00 13.50 5.56
N SER A 108 6.01 14.10 6.75
CA SER A 108 6.11 15.54 6.90
C SER A 108 7.46 16.09 6.45
N PHE A 109 8.55 15.47 6.92
CA PHE A 109 9.91 15.94 6.65
C PHE A 109 10.26 15.88 5.15
N PHE A 110 9.91 14.79 4.48
CA PHE A 110 10.19 14.61 3.06
C PHE A 110 9.07 15.15 2.16
N ASN A 111 8.06 15.75 2.75
CA ASN A 111 6.92 16.32 2.02
C ASN A 111 6.27 15.30 1.08
N LEU A 112 6.04 14.09 1.59
CA LEU A 112 5.42 13.01 0.81
C LEU A 112 3.93 13.21 0.60
N SER A 113 3.31 14.10 1.37
CA SER A 113 1.94 14.58 1.17
C SER A 113 0.93 13.44 0.97
N THR A 114 -0.18 13.71 0.31
CA THR A 114 -1.32 12.79 0.19
C THR A 114 -0.95 11.50 -0.52
N LEU A 115 -0.25 11.60 -1.64
CA LEU A 115 0.21 10.47 -2.43
C LEU A 115 1.58 10.80 -3.03
N TYR A 116 2.52 9.89 -2.88
CA TYR A 116 3.82 9.95 -3.51
C TYR A 116 4.00 8.73 -4.41
N VAL A 117 4.39 8.96 -5.66
CA VAL A 117 4.61 7.90 -6.65
C VAL A 117 6.02 8.04 -7.24
N ALA A 118 6.72 6.92 -7.37
CA ALA A 118 8.05 6.90 -7.97
C ALA A 118 8.27 5.62 -8.77
N GLU A 119 9.02 5.73 -9.86
CA GLU A 119 9.47 4.59 -10.63
C GLU A 119 10.83 4.13 -10.11
N VAL A 120 10.83 3.42 -9.00
CA VAL A 120 12.05 2.88 -8.38
C VAL A 120 11.86 1.42 -8.04
N ASN A 121 12.87 0.62 -8.35
CA ASN A 121 12.84 -0.80 -8.03
C ASN A 121 13.19 -1.02 -6.57
N VAL A 122 12.17 -1.23 -5.75
CA VAL A 122 12.32 -1.52 -4.31
C VAL A 122 11.89 -2.95 -3.98
N MET A 123 11.79 -3.82 -4.99
CA MET A 123 11.31 -5.19 -4.79
C MET A 123 12.13 -5.94 -3.75
N ASN A 124 13.45 -5.81 -3.77
CA ASN A 124 14.31 -6.50 -2.82
C ASN A 124 14.04 -6.06 -1.39
N ILE A 125 13.73 -4.80 -1.17
CA ILE A 125 13.40 -4.27 0.15
C ILE A 125 12.09 -4.90 0.64
N PHE A 126 11.07 -4.95 -0.22
CA PHE A 126 9.77 -5.55 0.12
C PHE A 126 9.92 -7.05 0.40
N ILE A 127 10.67 -7.78 -0.42
CA ILE A 127 10.93 -9.21 -0.21
C ILE A 127 11.62 -9.43 1.14
N GLU A 128 12.64 -8.64 1.44
CA GLU A 128 13.37 -8.75 2.71
C GLU A 128 12.46 -8.51 3.92
N ILE A 129 11.58 -7.52 3.83
CA ILE A 129 10.60 -7.24 4.90
C ILE A 129 9.60 -8.39 5.03
N HIS A 130 9.08 -8.91 3.91
CA HIS A 130 8.07 -9.95 3.92
C HIS A 130 8.62 -11.31 4.40
N ASP A 131 9.91 -11.54 4.27
CA ASP A 131 10.55 -12.78 4.72
C ASP A 131 10.84 -12.81 6.23
N LYS A 132 10.59 -11.73 6.91
CA LYS A 132 10.76 -11.61 8.36
C LYS A 132 9.42 -11.67 9.07
#